data_3dce2adb80497e4b215ea4d4e3c00908
#
_entry.id   3dce2adb80497e4b215ea4d4e3c00908
#
_cell.length_a   1.000
_cell.length_b   1.000
_cell.length_c   1.000
_cell.angle_alpha   90.00
_cell.angle_beta   90.00
_cell.angle_gamma   90.00
#
_symmetry.space_group_name_H-M   'P 1'
#
loop_
_entity.id
_entity.type
_entity.pdbx_description
1 polymer ?
#
loop_
_entity_poly.entity_id
_entity_poly.type
_entity_poly.pdbx_seq_one_letter_code
_entity_poly.pdbx_strand_id
1 'polypeptide(L)'
;MVGTAGCATDSNAPPPYAAVPAEQLPTKTPIKHLVVIFGENISFDHYFGTYPYAENQPGEPSFAVAPDTPTPNNLATPLDPTRGFEPLLGVDLLRENPNATNLDNGADAANPIRLAPSNAATQDMGHLYTQEQLAAHDGAMDLFPLWVGNGGPPPASLTALGKGLVMAYYDGNTVSALWSYAQDFALNDNSWSTTFGPSTPGAINLISGQTNGLDRMLNLDLGASGSVTPDGNEGYTLLGDPDPFGDVCSKSQGEQVSLQGRNIGDLLNAKDISWGWFQGGFDLGVVNENGSTGCGRWSSQTVAEAASKPFDYSPHHAPFQYYRTTANPTHARPSSGSAIGSTLAKDGRTPDPANHHYDSHDFFEAVQAGNFPAVSYLKAPAFQDGHAGTSNPLDEQSFIVQVVSAVQASPGWDSTAIIVAYDDSDGWYDHQAPPIVNASNGVADELNGERLCKQGAQQLGPAPLSALQGHDGNPALGRCGYGTRLPLLVLSPFARKNYIDHTLTDQTSILKFIEDNWLGGERVQPGGSFDAIAGTLENMFQCPDGLTEFPRCAP
;
A
#
# COMPACT_ATOMS: atom_id res chain seq x y z
N MET A 1 -13.88 50.71 -50.18
CA MET A 1 -13.52 50.86 -48.78
C MET A 1 -14.10 49.62 -48.05
N VAL A 2 -13.27 48.66 -47.77
CA VAL A 2 -13.65 47.44 -47.04
C VAL A 2 -13.22 47.67 -45.60
N GLY A 3 -14.19 47.74 -44.70
CA GLY A 3 -13.92 47.90 -43.27
C GLY A 3 -13.52 46.56 -42.63
N THR A 4 -12.32 46.49 -42.07
CA THR A 4 -11.86 45.42 -41.23
C THR A 4 -12.53 45.51 -39.86
N ALA A 5 -13.41 44.57 -39.54
CA ALA A 5 -13.92 44.40 -38.18
C ALA A 5 -12.81 43.81 -37.31
N GLY A 6 -12.26 44.59 -36.40
CA GLY A 6 -11.38 44.12 -35.34
C GLY A 6 -12.17 43.29 -34.33
N CYS A 7 -11.80 42.04 -34.12
CA CYS A 7 -12.26 41.27 -32.96
C CYS A 7 -11.73 41.94 -31.69
N ALA A 8 -12.63 42.56 -30.92
CA ALA A 8 -12.34 42.98 -29.57
C ALA A 8 -12.14 41.69 -28.71
N THR A 9 -10.98 41.51 -28.17
CA THR A 9 -10.73 40.52 -27.12
C THR A 9 -11.50 40.96 -25.88
N ASP A 10 -12.42 40.09 -25.45
CA ASP A 10 -13.24 40.34 -24.26
C ASP A 10 -12.32 40.32 -23.01
N SER A 11 -11.95 41.52 -22.54
CA SER A 11 -11.03 41.70 -21.40
C SER A 11 -11.69 41.43 -20.04
N ASN A 12 -12.90 40.88 -20.02
CA ASN A 12 -13.65 40.53 -18.81
C ASN A 12 -13.74 39.03 -18.54
N ALA A 13 -12.99 38.17 -19.24
CA ALA A 13 -12.87 36.78 -18.82
C ALA A 13 -12.10 36.74 -17.50
N PRO A 14 -12.64 36.11 -16.44
CA PRO A 14 -11.87 35.90 -15.21
C PRO A 14 -10.58 35.15 -15.55
N PRO A 15 -9.50 35.41 -14.81
CA PRO A 15 -8.27 34.66 -15.02
C PRO A 15 -8.58 33.17 -14.93
N PRO A 16 -7.87 32.33 -15.70
CA PRO A 16 -8.04 30.88 -15.62
C PRO A 16 -7.83 30.43 -14.17
N TYR A 17 -8.69 29.55 -13.68
CA TYR A 17 -8.54 28.93 -12.37
C TYR A 17 -7.17 28.23 -12.32
N ALA A 18 -6.37 28.58 -11.33
CA ALA A 18 -5.19 27.81 -10.94
C ALA A 18 -5.46 27.32 -9.53
N ALA A 19 -5.38 26.01 -9.32
CA ALA A 19 -5.37 25.46 -7.97
C ALA A 19 -4.27 26.16 -7.15
N VAL A 20 -4.47 26.30 -5.86
CA VAL A 20 -3.44 26.86 -4.98
C VAL A 20 -2.21 25.94 -5.04
N PRO A 21 -1.02 26.45 -5.41
CA PRO A 21 0.19 25.63 -5.41
C PRO A 21 0.42 24.99 -4.04
N ALA A 22 0.89 23.75 -4.01
CA ALA A 22 1.08 23.00 -2.77
C ALA A 22 1.98 23.73 -1.77
N GLU A 23 3.01 24.44 -2.24
CA GLU A 23 3.94 25.23 -1.42
C GLU A 23 3.27 26.38 -0.67
N GLN A 24 2.12 26.85 -1.15
CA GLN A 24 1.36 27.93 -0.54
C GLN A 24 0.29 27.45 0.43
N LEU A 25 0.01 26.13 0.46
CA LEU A 25 -0.98 25.56 1.37
C LEU A 25 -0.49 25.63 2.81
N PRO A 26 -1.38 25.97 3.77
CA PRO A 26 -1.05 25.84 5.19
C PRO A 26 -0.93 24.35 5.55
N THR A 27 0.18 23.96 6.20
CA THR A 27 0.44 22.61 6.65
C THR A 27 0.92 22.62 8.10
N LYS A 28 0.65 21.53 8.84
CA LYS A 28 1.14 21.36 10.22
C LYS A 28 2.66 21.15 10.25
N THR A 29 3.20 20.48 9.23
CA THR A 29 4.62 20.14 9.10
C THR A 29 5.25 20.92 7.94
N PRO A 30 6.58 20.90 7.75
CA PRO A 30 7.20 21.49 6.56
C PRO A 30 6.90 20.72 5.25
N ILE A 31 6.23 19.57 5.33
CA ILE A 31 5.90 18.76 4.15
C ILE A 31 4.75 19.42 3.39
N LYS A 32 5.01 19.76 2.12
CA LYS A 32 4.07 20.36 1.17
C LYS A 32 3.59 19.37 0.11
N HIS A 33 4.41 18.33 -0.13
CA HIS A 33 4.09 17.25 -1.05
C HIS A 33 4.27 15.92 -0.34
N LEU A 34 3.24 15.08 -0.40
CA LEU A 34 3.30 13.68 0.01
C LEU A 34 3.13 12.82 -1.23
N VAL A 35 4.08 11.93 -1.47
CA VAL A 35 4.02 10.89 -2.50
C VAL A 35 3.94 9.54 -1.82
N VAL A 36 2.88 8.81 -2.05
CA VAL A 36 2.69 7.45 -1.54
C VAL A 36 2.87 6.47 -2.69
N ILE A 37 3.98 5.73 -2.71
CA ILE A 37 4.19 4.61 -3.61
C ILE A 37 3.60 3.39 -2.91
N PHE A 38 2.49 2.89 -3.44
CA PHE A 38 1.72 1.82 -2.83
C PHE A 38 1.91 0.54 -3.64
N GLY A 39 2.83 -0.31 -3.18
CA GLY A 39 3.21 -1.58 -3.80
C GLY A 39 2.23 -2.71 -3.48
N GLU A 40 2.53 -3.90 -3.99
CA GLU A 40 1.71 -5.10 -3.88
C GLU A 40 2.43 -6.19 -3.09
N ASN A 41 1.71 -6.75 -2.11
CA ASN A 41 1.83 -8.12 -1.68
C ASN A 41 3.18 -8.50 -1.04
N ILE A 42 3.69 -7.70 -0.10
CA ILE A 42 4.99 -7.96 0.53
C ILE A 42 4.90 -7.95 2.05
N SER A 43 5.22 -9.08 2.71
CA SER A 43 5.44 -9.09 4.15
C SER A 43 6.79 -8.44 4.52
N PHE A 44 6.93 -7.97 5.75
CA PHE A 44 8.18 -7.34 6.20
C PHE A 44 9.37 -8.30 6.10
N ASP A 45 9.23 -9.53 6.59
CA ASP A 45 10.33 -10.50 6.56
C ASP A 45 10.68 -10.97 5.14
N HIS A 46 9.75 -10.93 4.19
CA HIS A 46 10.03 -11.30 2.81
C HIS A 46 11.09 -10.38 2.15
N TYR A 47 11.10 -9.08 2.49
CA TYR A 47 12.06 -8.11 1.95
C TYR A 47 13.13 -7.65 2.95
N PHE A 48 12.87 -7.71 4.25
CA PHE A 48 13.77 -7.21 5.30
C PHE A 48 14.15 -8.28 6.33
N GLY A 49 13.85 -9.56 6.07
CA GLY A 49 14.05 -10.66 7.00
C GLY A 49 15.50 -10.85 7.47
N THR A 50 16.48 -10.40 6.70
CA THR A 50 17.91 -10.44 7.10
C THR A 50 18.59 -9.08 7.03
N TYR A 51 17.83 -7.98 6.82
CA TYR A 51 18.40 -6.62 6.82
C TYR A 51 19.16 -6.34 8.14
N PRO A 52 20.38 -5.78 8.08
CA PRO A 52 21.07 -5.29 6.91
C PRO A 52 22.12 -6.28 6.31
N TYR A 53 22.02 -7.56 6.57
CA TYR A 53 23.04 -8.57 6.21
C TYR A 53 22.64 -9.34 4.94
N ALA A 54 23.28 -8.98 3.80
CA ALA A 54 23.17 -9.73 2.56
C ALA A 54 24.24 -10.83 2.47
N GLU A 55 23.93 -11.95 1.83
CA GLU A 55 24.88 -13.06 1.69
C GLU A 55 26.05 -12.77 0.75
N ASN A 56 25.85 -11.87 -0.24
CA ASN A 56 26.88 -11.45 -1.21
C ASN A 56 27.56 -12.64 -1.92
N GLN A 57 26.76 -13.57 -2.44
CA GLN A 57 27.25 -14.73 -3.14
C GLN A 57 28.03 -14.33 -4.41
N PRO A 58 29.09 -15.08 -4.80
CA PRO A 58 29.83 -14.78 -6.03
C PRO A 58 28.93 -14.79 -7.26
N GLY A 59 28.94 -13.69 -8.01
CA GLY A 59 28.15 -13.51 -9.23
C GLY A 59 26.80 -12.81 -9.02
N GLU A 60 26.41 -12.51 -7.79
CA GLU A 60 25.24 -11.67 -7.47
C GLU A 60 25.64 -10.20 -7.31
N PRO A 61 24.70 -9.25 -7.49
CA PRO A 61 24.91 -7.86 -7.11
C PRO A 61 25.29 -7.79 -5.63
N SER A 62 26.38 -7.10 -5.29
CA SER A 62 26.80 -6.99 -3.89
C SER A 62 26.08 -5.86 -3.18
N PHE A 63 25.69 -6.09 -1.93
CA PHE A 63 25.20 -5.06 -1.03
C PHE A 63 26.18 -4.83 0.10
N ALA A 64 26.51 -3.58 0.36
CA ALA A 64 27.42 -3.17 1.44
C ALA A 64 26.63 -2.45 2.54
N VAL A 65 26.66 -3.01 3.74
CA VAL A 65 26.02 -2.40 4.91
C VAL A 65 26.79 -1.12 5.31
N ALA A 66 26.06 -0.04 5.53
CA ALA A 66 26.64 1.20 6.06
C ALA A 66 27.09 1.03 7.52
N PRO A 67 28.14 1.74 7.98
CA PRO A 67 28.54 1.72 9.38
C PRO A 67 27.35 2.10 10.29
N ASP A 68 27.28 1.46 11.45
CA ASP A 68 26.28 1.72 12.49
C ASP A 68 24.80 1.54 12.03
N THR A 69 24.55 0.75 10.98
CA THR A 69 23.19 0.42 10.57
C THR A 69 22.51 -0.41 11.66
N PRO A 70 21.37 0.07 12.21
CA PRO A 70 20.63 -0.70 13.21
C PRO A 70 19.94 -1.90 12.57
N THR A 71 19.74 -2.95 13.35
CA THR A 71 18.97 -4.13 12.94
C THR A 71 17.51 -3.97 13.36
N PRO A 72 16.54 -4.18 12.44
CA PRO A 72 15.13 -4.22 12.81
C PRO A 72 14.76 -5.52 13.50
N ASN A 73 13.51 -5.61 13.98
CA ASN A 73 12.89 -6.87 14.37
C ASN A 73 12.64 -7.72 13.11
N ASN A 74 13.48 -8.74 12.89
CA ASN A 74 13.40 -9.61 11.70
C ASN A 74 13.90 -11.04 11.98
N LEU A 75 13.92 -11.88 10.95
CA LEU A 75 14.34 -13.31 11.07
C LEU A 75 15.76 -13.48 11.59
N ALA A 76 16.68 -12.60 11.20
CA ALA A 76 18.08 -12.66 11.63
C ALA A 76 18.29 -12.11 13.04
N THR A 77 17.44 -11.20 13.48
CA THR A 77 17.52 -10.53 14.78
C THR A 77 16.13 -10.34 15.36
N PRO A 78 15.46 -11.43 15.82
CA PRO A 78 14.14 -11.30 16.40
C PRO A 78 14.20 -10.52 17.72
N LEU A 79 13.36 -9.52 17.85
CA LEU A 79 13.23 -8.65 19.01
C LEU A 79 11.92 -8.94 19.74
N ASP A 80 11.87 -8.67 21.03
CA ASP A 80 10.66 -8.79 21.84
C ASP A 80 9.96 -7.42 21.98
N PRO A 81 8.88 -7.17 21.21
CA PRO A 81 8.18 -5.88 21.28
C PRO A 81 7.52 -5.64 22.65
N THR A 82 7.21 -6.69 23.41
CA THR A 82 6.62 -6.56 24.76
C THR A 82 7.63 -6.06 25.80
N ARG A 83 8.93 -6.16 25.46
CA ARG A 83 10.05 -5.75 26.31
C ARG A 83 10.83 -4.59 25.71
N GLY A 84 10.19 -3.78 24.87
CA GLY A 84 10.83 -2.63 24.26
C GLY A 84 11.83 -2.99 23.16
N PHE A 85 11.54 -4.03 22.38
CA PHE A 85 12.38 -4.52 21.29
C PHE A 85 13.76 -4.99 21.74
N GLU A 86 13.84 -5.62 22.92
CA GLU A 86 15.06 -6.30 23.37
C GLU A 86 15.30 -7.58 22.55
N PRO A 87 16.57 -7.91 22.20
CA PRO A 87 16.88 -9.12 21.45
C PRO A 87 16.42 -10.42 22.15
N LEU A 88 15.78 -11.30 21.40
CA LEU A 88 15.41 -12.65 21.83
C LEU A 88 16.64 -13.56 21.77
N LEU A 89 17.31 -13.74 22.91
CA LEU A 89 18.55 -14.52 22.99
C LEU A 89 18.29 -16.01 22.80
N GLY A 90 19.08 -16.63 21.90
CA GLY A 90 19.03 -18.08 21.66
C GLY A 90 17.88 -18.51 20.75
N VAL A 91 17.24 -17.59 20.06
CA VAL A 91 16.24 -17.86 19.01
C VAL A 91 16.93 -17.78 17.64
N ASP A 92 16.81 -18.83 16.83
CA ASP A 92 17.35 -18.91 15.46
C ASP A 92 16.19 -19.21 14.49
N LEU A 93 15.45 -18.16 14.10
CA LEU A 93 14.29 -18.32 13.23
C LEU A 93 14.64 -18.76 11.81
N LEU A 94 15.90 -18.58 11.38
CA LEU A 94 16.35 -19.04 10.07
C LEU A 94 16.58 -20.56 10.01
N ARG A 95 16.83 -21.22 11.17
CA ARG A 95 17.14 -22.65 11.22
C ARG A 95 16.19 -23.48 12.08
N GLU A 96 15.53 -22.86 13.03
CA GLU A 96 14.63 -23.49 14.00
C GLU A 96 13.27 -22.81 14.00
N ASN A 97 12.68 -22.63 12.79
CA ASN A 97 11.43 -21.93 12.61
C ASN A 97 10.22 -22.79 13.07
N PRO A 98 9.20 -22.19 13.69
CA PRO A 98 7.97 -22.90 14.07
C PRO A 98 7.31 -23.63 12.88
N ASN A 99 7.32 -23.05 11.68
CA ASN A 99 6.77 -23.68 10.47
C ASN A 99 7.51 -24.96 10.05
N ALA A 100 8.81 -25.08 10.35
CA ALA A 100 9.59 -26.28 10.08
C ALA A 100 9.32 -27.41 11.09
N THR A 101 8.88 -27.07 12.30
CA THR A 101 8.67 -28.01 13.39
C THR A 101 7.21 -28.40 13.60
N ASN A 102 6.25 -27.63 13.10
CA ASN A 102 4.84 -27.96 13.15
C ASN A 102 4.51 -29.10 12.16
N LEU A 103 4.08 -30.26 12.68
CA LEU A 103 3.81 -31.46 11.89
C LEU A 103 2.60 -31.33 10.98
N ASP A 104 1.70 -30.38 11.23
CA ASP A 104 0.51 -30.16 10.39
C ASP A 104 0.88 -29.59 9.02
N ASN A 105 2.03 -28.95 8.87
CA ASN A 105 2.58 -28.55 7.58
C ASN A 105 3.02 -29.75 6.71
N GLY A 106 3.13 -30.95 7.29
CA GLY A 106 3.42 -32.17 6.55
C GLY A 106 4.77 -32.15 5.82
N ALA A 107 4.75 -32.48 4.53
CA ALA A 107 5.95 -32.52 3.70
C ALA A 107 6.45 -31.12 3.28
N ASP A 108 5.63 -30.10 3.44
CA ASP A 108 5.94 -28.70 3.07
C ASP A 108 6.49 -27.89 4.26
N ALA A 109 6.63 -28.52 5.45
CA ALA A 109 7.26 -27.90 6.62
C ALA A 109 8.66 -27.38 6.27
N ALA A 110 8.91 -26.08 6.46
CA ALA A 110 10.14 -25.43 6.01
C ALA A 110 10.62 -24.34 6.96
N ASN A 111 11.93 -24.17 7.04
CA ASN A 111 12.55 -22.96 7.55
C ASN A 111 12.52 -21.86 6.49
N PRO A 112 12.75 -20.60 6.85
CA PRO A 112 12.94 -19.52 5.88
C PRO A 112 14.01 -19.84 4.83
N ILE A 113 13.74 -19.50 3.58
CA ILE A 113 14.55 -19.86 2.40
C ILE A 113 14.97 -18.59 1.67
N ARG A 114 16.28 -18.33 1.57
CA ARG A 114 16.77 -17.22 0.77
C ARG A 114 16.58 -17.50 -0.72
N LEU A 115 16.03 -16.52 -1.45
CA LEU A 115 15.98 -16.53 -2.91
C LEU A 115 17.09 -15.65 -3.49
N ALA A 116 17.83 -16.21 -4.45
CA ALA A 116 18.83 -15.47 -5.21
C ALA A 116 18.16 -14.50 -6.20
N PRO A 117 18.85 -13.44 -6.68
CA PRO A 117 18.31 -12.53 -7.70
C PRO A 117 17.86 -13.25 -8.99
N SER A 118 18.47 -14.39 -9.33
CA SER A 118 18.06 -15.23 -10.46
C SER A 118 16.70 -15.92 -10.26
N ASN A 119 16.19 -15.95 -9.05
CA ASN A 119 14.88 -16.48 -8.65
C ASN A 119 13.95 -15.35 -8.16
N ALA A 120 14.10 -14.14 -8.71
CA ALA A 120 13.26 -13.01 -8.36
C ALA A 120 11.78 -13.23 -8.70
N ALA A 121 11.50 -13.95 -9.80
CA ALA A 121 10.13 -14.33 -10.12
C ALA A 121 9.69 -15.53 -9.26
N THR A 122 8.53 -15.39 -8.63
CA THR A 122 7.90 -16.40 -7.76
C THR A 122 6.48 -16.69 -8.21
N GLN A 123 5.71 -17.34 -7.38
CA GLN A 123 4.27 -17.53 -7.56
C GLN A 123 3.49 -16.63 -6.60
N ASP A 124 2.27 -16.33 -6.95
CA ASP A 124 1.23 -15.80 -6.07
C ASP A 124 0.95 -16.79 -4.93
N MET A 125 0.80 -16.31 -3.70
CA MET A 125 0.47 -17.12 -2.52
C MET A 125 -1.02 -17.00 -2.19
N GLY A 126 -1.50 -17.85 -1.30
CA GLY A 126 -2.85 -17.73 -0.77
C GLY A 126 -2.90 -16.64 0.30
N HIS A 127 -3.70 -15.59 0.10
CA HIS A 127 -3.78 -14.47 1.03
C HIS A 127 -5.23 -14.03 1.31
N LEU A 128 -6.17 -14.99 1.27
CA LEU A 128 -7.55 -14.68 1.64
C LEU A 128 -7.66 -14.43 3.15
N TYR A 129 -8.59 -13.57 3.53
CA TYR A 129 -8.85 -13.14 4.90
C TYR A 129 -8.85 -14.27 5.94
N THR A 130 -9.56 -15.38 5.68
CA THR A 130 -9.62 -16.54 6.57
C THR A 130 -8.32 -17.35 6.54
N GLN A 131 -7.68 -17.48 5.36
CA GLN A 131 -6.46 -18.29 5.21
C GLN A 131 -5.28 -17.70 5.98
N GLU A 132 -5.09 -16.38 5.92
CA GLU A 132 -4.04 -15.72 6.69
C GLU A 132 -4.24 -15.83 8.20
N GLN A 133 -5.49 -15.76 8.67
CA GLN A 133 -5.81 -15.98 10.08
C GLN A 133 -5.46 -17.40 10.53
N LEU A 134 -5.79 -18.41 9.72
CA LEU A 134 -5.44 -19.79 9.99
C LEU A 134 -3.93 -20.04 9.95
N ALA A 135 -3.19 -19.35 9.06
CA ALA A 135 -1.74 -19.41 9.00
C ALA A 135 -1.07 -18.77 10.23
N ALA A 136 -1.65 -17.66 10.72
CA ALA A 136 -1.20 -16.99 11.94
C ALA A 136 -1.48 -17.78 13.22
N HIS A 137 -2.47 -18.69 13.22
CA HIS A 137 -2.73 -19.71 14.22
C HIS A 137 -2.67 -19.18 15.67
N ASP A 138 -3.56 -18.27 16.04
CA ASP A 138 -3.61 -17.61 17.35
C ASP A 138 -2.27 -16.97 17.77
N GLY A 139 -1.49 -16.50 16.79
CA GLY A 139 -0.19 -15.86 17.00
C GLY A 139 1.00 -16.81 17.11
N ALA A 140 0.82 -18.10 16.91
CA ALA A 140 1.92 -19.06 16.83
C ALA A 140 2.77 -18.90 15.57
N MET A 141 2.22 -18.30 14.51
CA MET A 141 2.86 -18.02 13.23
C MET A 141 3.53 -19.26 12.61
N ASP A 142 2.87 -20.41 12.66
CA ASP A 142 3.47 -21.71 12.41
C ASP A 142 2.75 -22.61 11.39
N LEU A 143 1.72 -22.09 10.67
CA LEU A 143 0.94 -22.85 9.68
C LEU A 143 0.91 -22.21 8.28
N PHE A 144 1.90 -21.40 7.93
CA PHE A 144 1.99 -20.73 6.64
C PHE A 144 2.05 -21.69 5.44
N PRO A 145 2.91 -22.73 5.42
CA PRO A 145 2.90 -23.71 4.33
C PRO A 145 1.56 -24.38 4.13
N LEU A 146 0.86 -24.68 5.24
CA LEU A 146 -0.44 -25.36 5.17
C LEU A 146 -1.53 -24.51 4.52
N TRP A 147 -1.67 -23.26 4.96
CA TRP A 147 -2.84 -22.45 4.63
C TRP A 147 -2.63 -21.45 3.49
N VAL A 148 -1.46 -20.84 3.38
CA VAL A 148 -1.17 -19.78 2.41
C VAL A 148 -0.06 -20.15 1.40
N GLY A 149 0.58 -21.29 1.53
CA GLY A 149 1.56 -21.79 0.56
C GLY A 149 0.99 -22.23 -0.80
N ASN A 150 -0.25 -21.90 -1.11
CA ASN A 150 -0.94 -22.32 -2.33
C ASN A 150 -1.41 -21.12 -3.14
N GLY A 151 -0.72 -20.71 -4.11
CA GLY A 151 -1.17 -19.71 -5.05
C GLY A 151 -1.12 -20.25 -6.48
N GLY A 152 -0.58 -19.46 -7.38
CA GLY A 152 -0.33 -19.87 -8.74
C GLY A 152 0.78 -20.93 -8.84
N PRO A 153 1.07 -21.45 -10.04
CA PRO A 153 2.17 -22.38 -10.24
C PRO A 153 3.51 -21.64 -10.13
N PRO A 154 4.48 -22.20 -9.34
CA PRO A 154 5.80 -21.60 -9.25
C PRO A 154 6.60 -21.73 -10.55
N PRO A 155 7.58 -20.85 -10.80
CA PRO A 155 8.59 -21.08 -11.81
C PRO A 155 9.26 -22.45 -11.66
N ALA A 156 9.71 -23.04 -12.77
CA ALA A 156 10.27 -24.40 -12.76
C ALA A 156 11.44 -24.59 -11.79
N SER A 157 12.25 -23.55 -11.57
CA SER A 157 13.38 -23.54 -10.63
C SER A 157 12.97 -23.66 -9.16
N LEU A 158 11.73 -23.27 -8.80
CA LEU A 158 11.22 -23.23 -7.44
C LEU A 158 10.23 -24.35 -7.12
N THR A 159 9.83 -25.15 -8.10
CA THR A 159 8.83 -26.22 -7.94
C THR A 159 9.16 -27.21 -6.82
N ALA A 160 10.45 -27.47 -6.56
CA ALA A 160 10.89 -28.40 -5.52
C ALA A 160 10.61 -27.90 -4.10
N LEU A 161 10.31 -26.62 -3.90
CA LEU A 161 10.01 -26.03 -2.59
C LEU A 161 8.56 -26.30 -2.16
N GLY A 162 7.69 -26.69 -3.10
CA GLY A 162 6.28 -26.94 -2.79
C GLY A 162 5.64 -25.73 -2.11
N LYS A 163 4.75 -25.99 -1.17
CA LYS A 163 4.10 -24.94 -0.36
C LYS A 163 5.06 -24.24 0.61
N GLY A 164 6.22 -24.84 0.90
CA GLY A 164 7.27 -24.21 1.71
C GLY A 164 7.88 -22.97 1.06
N LEU A 165 7.61 -22.70 -0.23
CA LEU A 165 8.04 -21.48 -0.91
C LEU A 165 7.54 -20.21 -0.20
N VAL A 166 6.40 -20.26 0.47
CA VAL A 166 5.85 -19.13 1.25
C VAL A 166 6.79 -18.64 2.37
N MET A 167 7.74 -19.48 2.78
CA MET A 167 8.77 -19.15 3.78
C MET A 167 9.97 -18.40 3.17
N ALA A 168 9.93 -18.10 1.86
CA ALA A 168 11.07 -17.50 1.18
C ALA A 168 11.22 -15.99 1.47
N TYR A 169 12.47 -15.54 1.41
CA TYR A 169 12.80 -14.11 1.55
C TYR A 169 13.91 -13.71 0.58
N TYR A 170 13.96 -12.42 0.28
CA TYR A 170 15.05 -11.80 -0.46
C TYR A 170 15.97 -11.04 0.51
N ASP A 171 17.25 -10.94 0.14
CA ASP A 171 18.20 -10.09 0.83
C ASP A 171 18.65 -8.89 -0.04
N GLY A 172 19.59 -8.09 0.47
CA GLY A 172 20.09 -6.91 -0.22
C GLY A 172 20.73 -7.16 -1.59
N ASN A 173 21.01 -8.41 -1.95
CA ASN A 173 21.48 -8.75 -3.30
C ASN A 173 20.35 -8.68 -4.33
N THR A 174 19.10 -8.83 -3.91
CA THR A 174 17.90 -8.70 -4.75
C THR A 174 17.18 -7.37 -4.51
N VAL A 175 16.88 -7.01 -3.24
CA VAL A 175 16.14 -5.80 -2.88
C VAL A 175 17.06 -4.63 -2.51
N SER A 176 18.13 -4.47 -3.28
CA SER A 176 19.24 -3.55 -3.01
C SER A 176 18.83 -2.08 -2.96
N ALA A 177 17.88 -1.64 -3.78
CA ALA A 177 17.43 -0.25 -3.78
C ALA A 177 16.63 0.07 -2.50
N LEU A 178 15.72 -0.81 -2.09
CA LEU A 178 14.93 -0.63 -0.85
C LEU A 178 15.84 -0.64 0.39
N TRP A 179 16.83 -1.54 0.44
CA TRP A 179 17.79 -1.57 1.53
C TRP A 179 18.70 -0.33 1.56
N SER A 180 19.08 0.20 0.39
CA SER A 180 19.82 1.45 0.30
C SER A 180 18.99 2.63 0.80
N TYR A 181 17.72 2.68 0.44
CA TYR A 181 16.80 3.70 0.97
C TYR A 181 16.61 3.59 2.47
N ALA A 182 16.54 2.37 3.04
CA ALA A 182 16.48 2.19 4.49
C ALA A 182 17.74 2.69 5.21
N GLN A 183 18.93 2.62 4.59
CA GLN A 183 20.17 3.18 5.12
C GLN A 183 20.27 4.70 4.95
N ASP A 184 19.72 5.23 3.86
CA ASP A 184 19.78 6.68 3.60
C ASP A 184 18.67 7.45 4.31
N PHE A 185 17.58 6.77 4.70
CA PHE A 185 16.37 7.36 5.27
C PHE A 185 15.85 6.51 6.45
N ALA A 186 14.54 6.47 6.65
CA ALA A 186 13.91 5.77 7.77
C ALA A 186 13.08 4.56 7.32
N LEU A 187 13.22 3.45 8.03
CA LEU A 187 12.43 2.23 7.91
C LEU A 187 11.63 2.03 9.20
N ASN A 188 10.35 1.65 9.09
CA ASN A 188 9.55 1.18 10.22
C ASN A 188 9.46 -0.35 10.18
N ASP A 189 9.73 -1.02 11.30
CA ASP A 189 9.67 -2.48 11.45
C ASP A 189 8.46 -2.96 12.26
N ASN A 190 7.51 -2.08 12.51
CA ASN A 190 6.29 -2.36 13.28
C ASN A 190 5.06 -1.73 12.58
N SER A 191 5.01 -1.87 11.25
CA SER A 191 3.90 -1.43 10.41
C SER A 191 3.08 -2.63 9.93
N TRP A 192 1.75 -2.52 9.95
CA TRP A 192 0.85 -3.65 9.81
C TRP A 192 -0.19 -3.43 8.72
N SER A 193 -0.61 -4.51 8.06
CA SER A 193 -1.88 -4.48 7.35
C SER A 193 -3.00 -4.19 8.34
N THR A 194 -3.93 -3.34 7.95
CA THR A 194 -5.05 -2.92 8.82
C THR A 194 -5.96 -4.10 9.19
N THR A 195 -6.14 -5.02 8.23
CA THR A 195 -6.90 -6.26 8.40
C THR A 195 -6.16 -7.40 7.71
N PHE A 196 -6.46 -8.63 8.07
CA PHE A 196 -6.10 -9.77 7.25
C PHE A 196 -6.79 -9.67 5.88
N GLY A 197 -6.24 -10.36 4.87
CA GLY A 197 -6.83 -10.49 3.56
C GLY A 197 -6.07 -9.80 2.44
N PRO A 198 -6.60 -9.87 1.21
CA PRO A 198 -5.91 -9.46 0.00
C PRO A 198 -5.95 -7.95 -0.25
N SER A 199 -5.50 -7.52 -1.42
CA SER A 199 -5.12 -6.15 -1.78
C SER A 199 -6.20 -5.10 -1.58
N THR A 200 -7.45 -5.37 -1.97
CA THR A 200 -8.51 -4.34 -1.93
C THR A 200 -8.81 -3.82 -0.52
N PRO A 201 -8.96 -4.65 0.53
CA PRO A 201 -9.10 -4.15 1.91
C PRO A 201 -7.97 -3.21 2.33
N GLY A 202 -6.72 -3.53 2.03
CA GLY A 202 -5.58 -2.68 2.34
C GLY A 202 -5.63 -1.33 1.61
N ALA A 203 -5.91 -1.37 0.31
CA ALA A 203 -6.04 -0.16 -0.51
C ALA A 203 -7.22 0.74 -0.06
N ILE A 204 -8.36 0.17 0.30
CA ILE A 204 -9.51 0.93 0.82
C ILE A 204 -9.18 1.53 2.19
N ASN A 205 -8.51 0.78 3.09
CA ASN A 205 -8.10 1.31 4.39
C ASN A 205 -7.11 2.48 4.25
N LEU A 206 -6.19 2.46 3.28
CA LEU A 206 -5.28 3.57 2.98
C LEU A 206 -6.00 4.90 2.79
N ILE A 207 -7.21 4.88 2.20
CA ILE A 207 -7.91 6.11 1.81
C ILE A 207 -9.13 6.44 2.67
N SER A 208 -9.62 5.49 3.47
CA SER A 208 -10.83 5.70 4.27
C SER A 208 -10.80 5.08 5.67
N GLY A 209 -9.88 4.13 5.92
CA GLY A 209 -9.86 3.34 7.15
C GLY A 209 -11.10 2.44 7.33
N GLN A 210 -11.87 2.22 6.28
CA GLN A 210 -13.17 1.54 6.29
C GLN A 210 -13.30 0.54 5.16
N THR A 211 -13.71 -0.67 5.49
CA THR A 211 -14.03 -1.73 4.51
C THR A 211 -15.48 -2.18 4.56
N ASN A 212 -16.31 -1.57 5.42
CA ASN A 212 -17.75 -1.84 5.47
C ASN A 212 -18.57 -0.76 4.75
N GLY A 213 -19.88 -0.98 4.62
CA GLY A 213 -20.78 -0.02 3.96
C GLY A 213 -20.89 -0.23 2.46
N LEU A 214 -20.98 -1.47 2.02
CA LEU A 214 -21.24 -1.77 0.62
C LEU A 214 -22.59 -1.22 0.16
N ASP A 215 -22.62 -0.53 -0.98
CA ASP A 215 -23.82 0.09 -1.57
C ASP A 215 -24.39 -0.75 -2.71
N ARG A 216 -23.55 -1.07 -3.70
CA ARG A 216 -23.92 -1.87 -4.85
C ARG A 216 -23.09 -3.15 -4.88
N MET A 217 -23.73 -4.23 -5.23
CA MET A 217 -23.13 -5.55 -5.27
C MET A 217 -23.61 -6.29 -6.51
N LEU A 218 -22.67 -6.84 -7.27
CA LEU A 218 -22.95 -7.62 -8.47
C LEU A 218 -22.17 -8.93 -8.43
N ASN A 219 -22.84 -10.04 -8.70
CA ASN A 219 -22.27 -11.39 -8.80
C ASN A 219 -21.53 -11.90 -7.55
N LEU A 220 -21.75 -11.33 -6.37
CA LEU A 220 -21.00 -11.69 -5.16
C LEU A 220 -21.32 -13.10 -4.68
N ASP A 221 -20.27 -13.80 -4.26
CA ASP A 221 -20.37 -14.97 -3.39
C ASP A 221 -20.46 -14.51 -1.92
N LEU A 222 -21.58 -14.81 -1.28
CA LEU A 222 -21.83 -14.51 0.14
C LEU A 222 -21.47 -15.69 1.06
N GLY A 223 -20.74 -16.68 0.54
CA GLY A 223 -20.22 -17.81 1.31
C GLY A 223 -19.08 -17.43 2.26
N ALA A 224 -18.66 -18.39 3.06
CA ALA A 224 -17.56 -18.18 4.03
C ALA A 224 -16.20 -17.86 3.36
N SER A 225 -16.04 -18.20 2.08
CA SER A 225 -14.86 -17.88 1.24
C SER A 225 -15.11 -16.75 0.25
N GLY A 226 -16.26 -16.05 0.35
CA GLY A 226 -16.59 -14.95 -0.54
C GLY A 226 -15.82 -13.67 -0.23
N SER A 227 -15.87 -12.73 -1.19
CA SER A 227 -15.21 -11.43 -1.07
C SER A 227 -15.85 -10.48 -0.05
N VAL A 228 -16.97 -10.86 0.55
CA VAL A 228 -17.71 -10.06 1.52
C VAL A 228 -18.29 -10.91 2.65
N THR A 229 -18.51 -10.29 3.81
CA THR A 229 -19.18 -10.92 4.96
C THR A 229 -20.27 -10.00 5.52
N PRO A 230 -21.35 -10.52 6.13
CA PRO A 230 -22.27 -9.68 6.90
C PRO A 230 -21.54 -8.91 8.01
N ASP A 231 -21.81 -7.60 8.10
CA ASP A 231 -21.15 -6.71 9.06
C ASP A 231 -21.76 -6.74 10.47
N GLY A 232 -22.86 -7.45 10.63
CA GLY A 232 -23.63 -7.53 11.88
C GLY A 232 -24.70 -6.44 12.05
N ASN A 233 -24.86 -5.51 11.09
CA ASN A 233 -25.77 -4.36 11.12
C ASN A 233 -26.63 -4.23 9.84
N GLU A 234 -27.06 -5.34 9.27
CA GLU A 234 -27.85 -5.39 8.02
C GLU A 234 -27.04 -4.98 6.76
N GLY A 235 -25.73 -4.78 6.86
CA GLY A 235 -24.79 -4.47 5.78
C GLY A 235 -23.73 -5.53 5.59
N TYR A 236 -22.71 -5.17 4.83
CA TYR A 236 -21.60 -6.06 4.50
C TYR A 236 -20.26 -5.35 4.63
N THR A 237 -19.24 -6.13 4.99
CA THR A 237 -17.82 -5.74 5.00
C THR A 237 -17.10 -6.45 3.85
N LEU A 238 -16.23 -5.73 3.16
CA LEU A 238 -15.34 -6.22 2.13
C LEU A 238 -14.17 -6.99 2.75
N LEU A 239 -13.90 -8.20 2.23
CA LEU A 239 -12.82 -9.09 2.68
C LEU A 239 -11.88 -9.52 1.55
N GLY A 240 -12.31 -9.42 0.29
CA GLY A 240 -11.61 -9.91 -0.90
C GLY A 240 -11.46 -8.84 -1.96
N ASP A 241 -11.26 -9.24 -3.21
CA ASP A 241 -10.93 -8.39 -4.35
C ASP A 241 -12.02 -8.31 -5.43
N PRO A 242 -13.26 -7.94 -5.08
CA PRO A 242 -14.23 -7.64 -6.12
C PRO A 242 -13.85 -6.34 -6.82
N ASP A 243 -13.99 -6.26 -8.13
CA ASP A 243 -13.73 -5.04 -8.91
C ASP A 243 -14.65 -3.87 -8.48
N PRO A 244 -14.26 -2.61 -8.71
CA PRO A 244 -15.12 -1.46 -8.47
C PRO A 244 -16.33 -1.47 -9.42
N PHE A 245 -17.52 -1.20 -8.88
CA PHE A 245 -18.78 -1.24 -9.63
C PHE A 245 -18.80 -0.18 -10.74
N GLY A 246 -18.91 -0.65 -11.97
CA GLY A 246 -19.10 0.21 -13.14
C GLY A 246 -17.83 0.77 -13.76
N ASP A 247 -16.65 0.40 -13.27
CA ASP A 247 -15.39 0.68 -13.98
C ASP A 247 -15.40 -0.07 -15.32
N VAL A 248 -15.04 0.62 -16.38
CA VAL A 248 -15.08 0.09 -17.76
C VAL A 248 -14.17 -1.13 -17.95
N CYS A 249 -13.15 -1.27 -17.11
CA CYS A 249 -12.22 -2.41 -17.13
C CYS A 249 -12.59 -3.52 -16.15
N SER A 250 -13.58 -3.32 -15.29
CA SER A 250 -14.10 -4.36 -14.40
C SER A 250 -14.72 -5.51 -15.21
N LYS A 251 -14.46 -6.75 -14.78
CA LYS A 251 -14.97 -7.94 -15.45
C LYS A 251 -16.50 -8.02 -15.32
N SER A 252 -17.23 -8.00 -16.43
CA SER A 252 -18.70 -7.98 -16.45
C SER A 252 -19.37 -9.19 -15.78
N GLN A 253 -18.66 -10.32 -15.67
CA GLN A 253 -19.09 -11.54 -14.98
C GLN A 253 -18.36 -11.75 -13.65
N GLY A 254 -17.44 -10.85 -13.28
CA GLY A 254 -16.74 -10.84 -12.00
C GLY A 254 -17.58 -10.23 -10.89
N GLU A 255 -17.11 -10.38 -9.68
CA GLU A 255 -17.65 -9.69 -8.52
C GLU A 255 -17.36 -8.20 -8.62
N GLN A 256 -18.35 -7.36 -8.32
CA GLN A 256 -18.19 -5.91 -8.31
C GLN A 256 -18.93 -5.30 -7.13
N VAL A 257 -18.30 -4.28 -6.49
CA VAL A 257 -18.91 -3.54 -5.39
C VAL A 257 -18.67 -2.03 -5.51
N SER A 258 -19.51 -1.25 -4.83
CA SER A 258 -19.22 0.14 -4.47
C SER A 258 -19.41 0.34 -2.97
N LEU A 259 -18.78 1.38 -2.43
CA LEU A 259 -18.78 1.72 -1.02
C LEU A 259 -19.53 3.03 -0.76
N GLN A 260 -20.18 3.10 0.39
CA GLN A 260 -20.77 4.31 0.96
C GLN A 260 -19.73 5.05 1.83
N GLY A 261 -20.12 6.22 2.30
CA GLY A 261 -19.28 7.04 3.17
C GLY A 261 -18.36 7.97 2.38
N ARG A 262 -17.38 8.50 3.07
CA ARG A 262 -16.36 9.41 2.53
C ARG A 262 -15.02 8.68 2.43
N ASN A 263 -14.16 9.23 1.61
CA ASN A 263 -12.74 8.91 1.58
C ASN A 263 -11.92 10.22 1.70
N ILE A 264 -10.61 10.10 1.77
CA ILE A 264 -9.72 11.27 1.94
C ILE A 264 -9.83 12.27 0.79
N GLY A 265 -10.13 11.81 -0.44
CA GLY A 265 -10.33 12.67 -1.60
C GLY A 265 -11.50 13.64 -1.41
N ASP A 266 -12.58 13.23 -0.74
CA ASP A 266 -13.71 14.11 -0.42
C ASP A 266 -13.28 15.26 0.51
N LEU A 267 -12.41 14.98 1.48
CA LEU A 267 -11.92 15.98 2.43
C LEU A 267 -10.94 16.95 1.76
N LEU A 268 -10.05 16.42 0.93
CA LEU A 268 -9.09 17.21 0.16
C LEU A 268 -9.81 18.14 -0.83
N ASN A 269 -10.82 17.63 -1.54
CA ASN A 269 -11.67 18.43 -2.44
C ASN A 269 -12.40 19.55 -1.69
N ALA A 270 -12.92 19.29 -0.49
CA ALA A 270 -13.62 20.29 0.31
C ALA A 270 -12.71 21.44 0.79
N LYS A 271 -11.40 21.29 0.70
CA LYS A 271 -10.38 22.28 1.09
C LYS A 271 -9.56 22.82 -0.10
N ASP A 272 -9.93 22.47 -1.33
CA ASP A 272 -9.19 22.81 -2.55
C ASP A 272 -7.71 22.39 -2.51
N ILE A 273 -7.40 21.26 -1.85
CA ILE A 273 -6.06 20.66 -1.79
C ILE A 273 -5.88 19.77 -3.01
N SER A 274 -4.82 20.00 -3.78
CA SER A 274 -4.53 19.20 -4.98
C SER A 274 -4.10 17.77 -4.62
N TRP A 275 -4.70 16.79 -5.31
CA TRP A 275 -4.36 15.38 -5.10
C TRP A 275 -4.61 14.53 -6.35
N GLY A 276 -4.08 13.31 -6.38
CA GLY A 276 -4.35 12.37 -7.45
C GLY A 276 -3.98 10.93 -7.10
N TRP A 277 -4.73 9.98 -7.69
CA TRP A 277 -4.39 8.58 -7.80
C TRP A 277 -3.83 8.32 -9.19
N PHE A 278 -2.56 7.92 -9.28
CA PHE A 278 -1.81 7.70 -10.51
C PHE A 278 -1.49 6.21 -10.64
N GLN A 279 -2.24 5.49 -11.47
CA GLN A 279 -2.08 4.05 -11.64
C GLN A 279 -1.67 3.70 -13.06
N GLY A 280 -0.66 2.85 -13.21
CA GLY A 280 -0.22 2.37 -14.50
C GLY A 280 -1.35 1.65 -15.25
N GLY A 281 -1.48 1.92 -16.55
CA GLY A 281 -2.52 1.32 -17.37
C GLY A 281 -3.86 2.06 -17.38
N PHE A 282 -4.01 3.13 -16.59
CA PHE A 282 -5.28 3.87 -16.49
C PHE A 282 -5.65 4.63 -17.78
N ASP A 283 -4.68 5.13 -18.54
CA ASP A 283 -4.93 5.75 -19.85
C ASP A 283 -5.21 4.67 -20.92
N LEU A 284 -6.48 4.46 -21.22
CA LEU A 284 -6.92 3.49 -22.21
C LEU A 284 -6.57 3.86 -23.67
N GLY A 285 -6.14 5.10 -23.91
CA GLY A 285 -5.71 5.58 -25.23
C GLY A 285 -4.28 5.19 -25.60
N VAL A 286 -3.48 4.75 -24.63
CA VAL A 286 -2.10 4.32 -24.87
C VAL A 286 -2.09 2.99 -25.63
N VAL A 287 -1.20 2.89 -26.63
CA VAL A 287 -0.92 1.66 -27.37
C VAL A 287 0.52 1.27 -27.09
N ASN A 288 0.74 0.11 -26.51
CA ASN A 288 2.07 -0.43 -26.25
C ASN A 288 2.76 -0.88 -27.55
N GLU A 289 4.07 -1.01 -27.54
CA GLU A 289 4.85 -1.48 -28.72
C GLU A 289 4.43 -2.87 -29.22
N ASN A 290 3.89 -3.71 -28.32
CA ASN A 290 3.33 -5.02 -28.67
C ASN A 290 1.93 -4.95 -29.30
N GLY A 291 1.38 -3.74 -29.49
CA GLY A 291 0.06 -3.49 -30.07
C GLY A 291 -1.12 -3.62 -29.09
N SER A 292 -0.88 -3.95 -27.82
CA SER A 292 -1.95 -4.01 -26.81
C SER A 292 -2.40 -2.62 -26.38
N THR A 293 -3.70 -2.46 -26.07
CA THR A 293 -4.33 -1.19 -25.73
C THR A 293 -5.61 -1.38 -24.92
N GLY A 294 -6.16 -0.29 -24.40
CA GLY A 294 -7.39 -0.31 -23.60
C GLY A 294 -7.23 -1.13 -22.32
N CYS A 295 -8.31 -1.69 -21.79
CA CYS A 295 -8.27 -2.55 -20.60
C CYS A 295 -7.44 -3.84 -20.78
N GLY A 296 -7.18 -4.24 -22.01
CA GLY A 296 -6.33 -5.39 -22.35
C GLY A 296 -4.87 -5.03 -22.62
N ARG A 297 -4.44 -3.79 -22.31
CA ARG A 297 -3.05 -3.38 -22.41
C ARG A 297 -2.20 -4.16 -21.43
N TRP A 298 -1.08 -4.70 -21.92
CA TRP A 298 -0.13 -5.43 -21.09
C TRP A 298 1.31 -5.09 -21.48
N SER A 299 2.18 -5.12 -20.49
CA SER A 299 3.61 -4.92 -20.65
C SER A 299 4.37 -6.18 -20.20
N SER A 300 5.57 -6.37 -20.71
CA SER A 300 6.42 -7.47 -20.24
C SER A 300 7.28 -6.98 -19.08
N GLN A 301 7.55 -7.87 -18.15
CA GLN A 301 8.60 -7.70 -17.15
C GLN A 301 9.93 -7.42 -17.89
N THR A 302 10.73 -6.53 -17.34
CA THR A 302 11.96 -6.04 -17.99
C THR A 302 13.21 -6.76 -17.51
N VAL A 303 13.19 -7.29 -16.29
CA VAL A 303 14.37 -7.86 -15.61
C VAL A 303 14.24 -9.35 -15.36
N ALA A 304 13.08 -9.82 -14.91
CA ALA A 304 12.82 -11.24 -14.69
C ALA A 304 11.41 -11.60 -15.18
N GLU A 305 11.29 -12.74 -15.91
CA GLU A 305 9.98 -13.19 -16.37
C GLU A 305 9.16 -13.74 -15.19
N ALA A 306 7.98 -13.16 -14.98
CA ALA A 306 6.98 -13.69 -14.05
C ALA A 306 6.18 -14.84 -14.67
N ALA A 307 5.43 -15.57 -13.85
CA ALA A 307 4.64 -16.73 -14.26
C ALA A 307 3.49 -16.35 -15.21
N SER A 308 2.97 -15.13 -15.13
CA SER A 308 1.88 -14.64 -15.98
C SER A 308 2.19 -13.25 -16.54
N LYS A 309 1.39 -12.84 -17.54
CA LYS A 309 1.42 -11.50 -18.12
C LYS A 309 0.14 -10.77 -17.72
N PRO A 310 0.17 -9.95 -16.67
CA PRO A 310 -1.01 -9.22 -16.22
C PRO A 310 -1.36 -8.11 -17.22
N PHE A 311 -2.59 -7.64 -17.18
CA PHE A 311 -2.92 -6.35 -17.76
C PHE A 311 -2.28 -5.23 -16.93
N ASP A 312 -1.84 -4.15 -17.58
CA ASP A 312 -1.16 -3.05 -16.90
C ASP A 312 -2.03 -2.40 -15.80
N TYR A 313 -3.34 -2.29 -16.04
CA TYR A 313 -4.30 -1.79 -15.07
C TYR A 313 -5.06 -2.94 -14.40
N SER A 314 -5.08 -2.93 -13.08
CA SER A 314 -5.92 -3.81 -12.26
C SER A 314 -7.02 -2.96 -11.60
N PRO A 315 -8.33 -3.21 -11.89
CA PRO A 315 -9.41 -2.39 -11.34
C PRO A 315 -9.47 -2.41 -9.82
N HIS A 316 -9.28 -3.57 -9.18
CA HIS A 316 -9.40 -3.70 -7.73
C HIS A 316 -8.24 -3.03 -6.96
N HIS A 317 -7.16 -2.62 -7.62
CA HIS A 317 -6.10 -1.81 -7.02
C HIS A 317 -6.40 -0.29 -7.03
N ALA A 318 -7.57 0.14 -7.51
CA ALA A 318 -7.95 1.55 -7.61
C ALA A 318 -9.00 1.94 -6.56
N PRO A 319 -8.62 2.19 -5.28
CA PRO A 319 -9.56 2.30 -4.17
C PRO A 319 -10.57 3.46 -4.31
N PHE A 320 -10.19 4.58 -4.92
CA PHE A 320 -11.09 5.70 -5.15
C PHE A 320 -12.21 5.40 -6.16
N GLN A 321 -12.06 4.37 -7.01
CA GLN A 321 -13.10 3.91 -7.94
C GLN A 321 -14.31 3.28 -7.24
N TYR A 322 -14.14 2.82 -6.00
CA TYR A 322 -15.25 2.24 -5.22
C TYR A 322 -16.23 3.29 -4.68
N TYR A 323 -15.85 4.56 -4.65
CA TYR A 323 -16.66 5.65 -4.10
C TYR A 323 -17.20 6.54 -5.21
N ARG A 324 -18.52 6.68 -5.29
CA ARG A 324 -19.17 7.46 -6.36
C ARG A 324 -18.68 8.91 -6.45
N THR A 325 -18.24 9.51 -5.35
CA THR A 325 -17.79 10.90 -5.30
C THR A 325 -16.44 11.12 -5.99
N THR A 326 -15.58 10.13 -5.94
CA THR A 326 -14.22 10.19 -6.48
C THR A 326 -14.00 9.30 -7.71
N ALA A 327 -14.92 8.40 -8.05
CA ALA A 327 -14.75 7.48 -9.18
C ALA A 327 -14.64 8.20 -10.54
N ASN A 328 -13.82 7.63 -11.42
CA ASN A 328 -13.75 7.91 -12.86
C ASN A 328 -13.96 6.61 -13.68
N PRO A 329 -15.18 6.07 -13.68
CA PRO A 329 -15.45 4.73 -14.22
C PRO A 329 -15.25 4.60 -15.74
N THR A 330 -15.15 5.70 -16.46
CA THR A 330 -14.92 5.72 -17.91
C THR A 330 -13.46 5.96 -18.28
N HIS A 331 -12.58 6.12 -17.31
CA HIS A 331 -11.18 6.48 -17.50
C HIS A 331 -10.99 7.77 -18.34
N ALA A 332 -11.87 8.75 -18.08
CA ALA A 332 -11.76 10.03 -18.76
C ALA A 332 -10.43 10.71 -18.42
N ARG A 333 -9.79 11.26 -19.46
CA ARG A 333 -8.49 11.93 -19.32
C ARG A 333 -8.65 13.32 -18.69
N PRO A 334 -7.63 13.86 -18.03
CA PRO A 334 -7.66 15.23 -17.53
C PRO A 334 -7.89 16.21 -18.69
N SER A 335 -8.65 17.26 -18.44
CA SER A 335 -8.95 18.29 -19.45
C SER A 335 -7.68 19.01 -19.95
N SER A 336 -6.62 19.00 -19.17
CA SER A 336 -5.27 19.49 -19.53
C SER A 336 -4.24 19.01 -18.49
N GLY A 337 -2.95 19.01 -18.84
CA GLY A 337 -1.88 18.71 -17.87
C GLY A 337 -1.89 19.66 -16.65
N SER A 338 -2.32 20.91 -16.82
CA SER A 338 -2.44 21.86 -15.69
C SER A 338 -3.68 21.64 -14.81
N ALA A 339 -4.60 20.74 -15.19
CA ALA A 339 -5.76 20.35 -14.37
C ALA A 339 -5.46 19.13 -13.51
N ILE A 340 -4.33 18.46 -13.73
CA ILE A 340 -3.92 17.32 -12.89
C ILE A 340 -3.87 17.75 -11.42
N GLY A 341 -4.51 16.99 -10.56
CA GLY A 341 -4.64 17.27 -9.13
C GLY A 341 -5.74 18.27 -8.76
N SER A 342 -6.43 18.85 -9.72
CA SER A 342 -7.50 19.84 -9.48
C SER A 342 -8.89 19.22 -9.64
N THR A 343 -9.83 19.63 -8.79
CA THR A 343 -11.25 19.29 -8.92
C THR A 343 -11.90 19.94 -10.15
N LEU A 344 -11.37 21.09 -10.59
CA LEU A 344 -11.92 21.88 -11.68
C LEU A 344 -11.00 21.88 -12.89
N ALA A 345 -11.59 21.85 -14.07
CA ALA A 345 -10.92 22.09 -15.33
C ALA A 345 -10.32 23.52 -15.38
N LYS A 346 -9.46 23.80 -16.36
CA LYS A 346 -8.78 25.09 -16.52
C LYS A 346 -9.70 26.30 -16.58
N ASP A 347 -10.99 26.13 -16.91
CA ASP A 347 -11.99 27.20 -16.92
C ASP A 347 -12.42 27.64 -15.50
N GLY A 348 -12.01 26.90 -14.47
CA GLY A 348 -12.33 27.17 -13.07
C GLY A 348 -13.81 27.03 -12.71
N ARG A 349 -14.58 26.33 -13.53
CA ARG A 349 -16.04 26.22 -13.38
C ARG A 349 -16.55 24.80 -13.63
N THR A 350 -16.00 24.14 -14.63
CA THR A 350 -16.39 22.79 -15.02
C THR A 350 -15.61 21.78 -14.18
N PRO A 351 -16.24 20.76 -13.59
CA PRO A 351 -15.51 19.66 -12.96
C PRO A 351 -14.55 19.01 -13.97
N ASP A 352 -13.33 18.71 -13.54
CA ASP A 352 -12.39 18.00 -14.40
C ASP A 352 -12.86 16.56 -14.61
N PRO A 353 -12.93 16.06 -15.85
CA PRO A 353 -13.47 14.73 -16.14
C PRO A 353 -12.62 13.58 -15.58
N ALA A 354 -11.33 13.81 -15.32
CA ALA A 354 -10.45 12.80 -14.73
C ALA A 354 -10.82 12.47 -13.27
N ASN A 355 -11.50 13.39 -12.58
CA ASN A 355 -11.92 13.23 -11.18
C ASN A 355 -10.81 12.66 -10.29
N HIS A 356 -9.58 13.20 -10.44
CA HIS A 356 -8.36 12.84 -9.72
C HIS A 356 -7.78 11.44 -10.03
N HIS A 357 -8.27 10.74 -11.06
CA HIS A 357 -7.66 9.50 -11.54
C HIS A 357 -6.84 9.72 -12.80
N TYR A 358 -5.61 9.27 -12.78
CA TYR A 358 -4.61 9.50 -13.80
C TYR A 358 -3.82 8.22 -14.09
N ASP A 359 -3.16 8.17 -15.24
CA ASP A 359 -2.11 7.17 -15.51
C ASP A 359 -0.81 7.57 -14.80
N SER A 360 0.06 6.61 -14.52
CA SER A 360 1.36 6.87 -13.88
C SER A 360 2.24 7.86 -14.68
N HIS A 361 2.13 7.91 -16.01
CA HIS A 361 2.87 8.88 -16.82
C HIS A 361 2.43 10.33 -16.56
N ASP A 362 1.16 10.57 -16.21
CA ASP A 362 0.65 11.90 -15.88
C ASP A 362 1.32 12.47 -14.63
N PHE A 363 1.73 11.62 -13.68
CA PHE A 363 2.48 12.06 -12.51
C PHE A 363 3.83 12.67 -12.91
N PHE A 364 4.59 11.98 -13.76
CA PHE A 364 5.88 12.48 -14.21
C PHE A 364 5.74 13.77 -15.03
N GLU A 365 4.71 13.86 -15.87
CA GLU A 365 4.40 15.09 -16.62
C GLU A 365 4.04 16.25 -15.68
N ALA A 366 3.22 16.00 -14.65
CA ALA A 366 2.82 17.03 -13.69
C ALA A 366 4.02 17.54 -12.88
N VAL A 367 4.88 16.64 -12.38
CA VAL A 367 6.09 17.00 -11.63
C VAL A 367 7.04 17.83 -12.51
N GLN A 368 7.27 17.41 -13.76
CA GLN A 368 8.14 18.11 -14.70
C GLN A 368 7.58 19.48 -15.10
N ALA A 369 6.26 19.61 -15.22
CA ALA A 369 5.60 20.87 -15.57
C ALA A 369 5.48 21.85 -14.39
N GLY A 370 5.87 21.46 -13.18
CA GLY A 370 5.71 22.26 -11.96
C GLY A 370 4.27 22.29 -11.44
N ASN A 371 3.45 21.31 -11.81
CA ASN A 371 2.08 21.10 -11.31
C ASN A 371 2.04 19.87 -10.37
N PHE A 372 2.97 19.83 -9.44
CA PHE A 372 3.12 18.72 -8.50
C PHE A 372 2.02 18.81 -7.43
N PRO A 373 1.10 17.81 -7.32
CA PRO A 373 0.04 17.85 -6.33
C PRO A 373 0.54 17.81 -4.90
N ALA A 374 -0.26 18.30 -3.95
CA ALA A 374 0.05 18.20 -2.53
C ALA A 374 0.02 16.75 -2.04
N VAL A 375 -0.90 15.92 -2.54
CA VAL A 375 -0.98 14.50 -2.21
C VAL A 375 -1.05 13.69 -3.50
N SER A 376 -0.11 12.77 -3.69
CA SER A 376 -0.03 11.88 -4.85
C SER A 376 0.08 10.44 -4.38
N TYR A 377 -0.85 9.59 -4.82
CA TYR A 377 -0.78 8.15 -4.65
C TYR A 377 -0.35 7.53 -5.98
N LEU A 378 0.66 6.69 -5.95
CA LEU A 378 1.17 6.01 -7.13
C LEU A 378 1.03 4.50 -6.99
N LYS A 379 0.41 3.88 -7.98
CA LYS A 379 0.35 2.43 -8.16
C LYS A 379 1.04 2.08 -9.48
N ALA A 380 2.05 1.25 -9.42
CA ALA A 380 2.74 0.79 -10.62
C ALA A 380 1.79 0.02 -11.57
N PRO A 381 2.10 -0.08 -12.87
CA PRO A 381 1.42 -1.07 -13.70
C PRO A 381 1.74 -2.48 -13.18
N ALA A 382 0.80 -3.42 -13.31
CA ALA A 382 0.87 -4.72 -12.64
C ALA A 382 2.12 -5.57 -12.94
N PHE A 383 2.86 -5.30 -14.01
CA PHE A 383 4.14 -5.95 -14.25
C PHE A 383 5.31 -5.40 -13.40
N GLN A 384 5.09 -4.28 -12.66
CA GLN A 384 6.08 -3.57 -11.85
C GLN A 384 5.59 -3.24 -10.44
N ASP A 385 4.49 -3.81 -9.98
CA ASP A 385 3.89 -3.47 -8.69
C ASP A 385 4.42 -4.27 -7.48
N GLY A 386 5.18 -5.33 -7.74
CA GLY A 386 5.73 -6.22 -6.71
C GLY A 386 4.98 -7.54 -6.58
N HIS A 387 3.73 -7.62 -7.06
CA HIS A 387 2.86 -8.79 -6.90
C HIS A 387 3.51 -10.08 -7.44
N ALA A 388 3.69 -11.05 -6.55
CA ALA A 388 4.25 -12.34 -6.91
C ALA A 388 3.44 -13.03 -8.02
N GLY A 389 4.10 -13.74 -8.93
CA GLY A 389 3.44 -14.39 -10.07
C GLY A 389 3.13 -13.48 -11.26
N THR A 390 3.00 -12.17 -11.08
CA THR A 390 2.73 -11.17 -12.15
C THR A 390 3.82 -10.14 -12.29
N SER A 391 4.51 -9.83 -11.20
CA SER A 391 5.64 -8.93 -11.10
C SER A 391 6.83 -9.63 -10.39
N ASN A 392 7.82 -8.88 -10.01
CA ASN A 392 8.98 -9.32 -9.25
C ASN A 392 9.68 -8.14 -8.58
N PRO A 393 10.52 -8.33 -7.53
CA PRO A 393 11.16 -7.25 -6.79
C PRO A 393 12.14 -6.40 -7.62
N LEU A 394 12.66 -6.90 -8.73
CA LEU A 394 13.60 -6.14 -9.58
C LEU A 394 12.87 -5.12 -10.46
N ASP A 395 11.74 -5.52 -11.04
CA ASP A 395 10.88 -4.62 -11.83
C ASP A 395 10.16 -3.61 -10.93
N GLU A 396 9.71 -4.01 -9.73
CA GLU A 396 9.14 -3.13 -8.71
C GLU A 396 10.13 -2.03 -8.32
N GLN A 397 11.35 -2.39 -7.95
CA GLN A 397 12.37 -1.41 -7.58
C GLN A 397 12.71 -0.46 -8.74
N SER A 398 12.61 -0.92 -9.98
CA SER A 398 12.81 -0.05 -11.15
C SER A 398 11.78 1.08 -11.18
N PHE A 399 10.51 0.78 -10.89
CA PHE A 399 9.46 1.81 -10.78
C PHE A 399 9.69 2.73 -9.59
N ILE A 400 9.97 2.18 -8.39
CA ILE A 400 10.22 2.96 -7.18
C ILE A 400 11.39 3.94 -7.42
N VAL A 401 12.51 3.47 -7.96
CA VAL A 401 13.70 4.31 -8.26
C VAL A 401 13.38 5.40 -9.28
N GLN A 402 12.56 5.09 -10.29
CA GLN A 402 12.13 6.08 -11.27
C GLN A 402 11.33 7.20 -10.61
N VAL A 403 10.36 6.87 -9.76
CA VAL A 403 9.54 7.85 -9.03
C VAL A 403 10.42 8.68 -8.10
N VAL A 404 11.22 8.02 -7.25
CA VAL A 404 12.11 8.71 -6.28
C VAL A 404 13.05 9.67 -7.01
N SER A 405 13.69 9.22 -8.11
CA SER A 405 14.61 10.04 -8.89
C SER A 405 13.92 11.25 -9.51
N ALA A 406 12.72 11.10 -10.05
CA ALA A 406 11.96 12.19 -10.63
C ALA A 406 11.58 13.25 -9.57
N VAL A 407 11.14 12.81 -8.40
CA VAL A 407 10.78 13.70 -7.28
C VAL A 407 12.02 14.40 -6.73
N GLN A 408 13.13 13.68 -6.52
CA GLN A 408 14.40 14.26 -6.05
C GLN A 408 14.99 15.30 -7.01
N ALA A 409 14.74 15.13 -8.31
CA ALA A 409 15.18 16.09 -9.33
C ALA A 409 14.24 17.31 -9.44
N SER A 410 13.06 17.28 -8.82
CA SER A 410 12.09 18.38 -8.88
C SER A 410 12.41 19.50 -7.89
N PRO A 411 11.98 20.74 -8.17
CA PRO A 411 12.10 21.85 -7.21
C PRO A 411 11.32 21.63 -5.90
N GLY A 412 10.32 20.72 -5.90
CA GLY A 412 9.51 20.42 -4.72
C GLY A 412 10.19 19.47 -3.72
N TRP A 413 11.34 18.87 -4.07
CA TRP A 413 12.00 17.88 -3.20
C TRP A 413 12.25 18.39 -1.77
N ASP A 414 12.69 19.64 -1.62
CA ASP A 414 13.04 20.22 -0.31
C ASP A 414 11.87 20.26 0.68
N SER A 415 10.63 20.06 0.21
CA SER A 415 9.41 20.02 1.02
C SER A 415 8.57 18.76 0.80
N THR A 416 9.18 17.69 0.26
CA THR A 416 8.50 16.44 -0.06
C THR A 416 8.82 15.33 0.93
N ALA A 417 7.83 14.50 1.21
CA ALA A 417 8.01 13.16 1.76
C ALA A 417 7.49 12.12 0.77
N ILE A 418 8.27 11.06 0.53
CA ILE A 418 7.86 9.87 -0.19
C ILE A 418 7.68 8.75 0.84
N ILE A 419 6.56 8.06 0.77
CA ILE A 419 6.28 6.86 1.56
C ILE A 419 6.22 5.68 0.59
N VAL A 420 6.99 4.61 0.89
CA VAL A 420 6.83 3.31 0.24
C VAL A 420 6.11 2.40 1.22
N ALA A 421 4.94 1.91 0.84
CA ALA A 421 4.07 1.06 1.64
C ALA A 421 3.37 0.03 0.76
N TYR A 422 2.75 -0.97 1.37
CA TYR A 422 2.15 -2.12 0.70
C TYR A 422 0.70 -2.33 1.16
N ASP A 423 -0.10 -2.97 0.31
CA ASP A 423 -1.51 -3.23 0.57
C ASP A 423 -1.75 -4.49 1.43
N ASP A 424 -1.07 -5.57 1.14
CA ASP A 424 -1.10 -6.81 1.90
C ASP A 424 0.22 -7.57 1.82
N SER A 425 0.26 -8.79 2.37
CA SER A 425 1.47 -9.61 2.47
C SER A 425 1.61 -10.69 1.40
N ASP A 426 0.63 -10.88 0.48
CA ASP A 426 0.54 -12.07 -0.37
C ASP A 426 0.52 -13.41 0.41
N GLY A 427 0.32 -13.34 1.72
CA GLY A 427 0.51 -14.50 2.58
C GLY A 427 1.98 -14.89 2.84
N TRP A 428 2.98 -14.14 2.34
CA TRP A 428 4.38 -14.36 2.67
C TRP A 428 4.60 -14.35 4.18
N TYR A 429 5.41 -15.29 4.65
CA TYR A 429 5.70 -15.44 6.07
C TYR A 429 6.27 -14.16 6.68
N ASP A 430 5.76 -13.82 7.85
CA ASP A 430 6.36 -12.89 8.82
C ASP A 430 6.42 -13.59 10.18
N HIS A 431 7.51 -13.42 10.91
CA HIS A 431 7.68 -14.12 12.20
C HIS A 431 6.89 -13.46 13.33
N GLN A 432 6.54 -12.18 13.18
CA GLN A 432 5.92 -11.41 14.25
C GLN A 432 4.40 -11.56 14.21
N ALA A 433 3.83 -12.06 15.31
CA ALA A 433 2.38 -12.14 15.44
C ALA A 433 1.73 -10.74 15.46
N PRO A 434 0.65 -10.53 14.69
CA PRO A 434 -0.04 -9.24 14.68
C PRO A 434 -0.72 -8.94 16.01
N PRO A 435 -0.65 -7.68 16.49
CA PRO A 435 -1.48 -7.25 17.61
C PRO A 435 -2.93 -7.10 17.15
N ILE A 436 -3.86 -7.82 17.76
CA ILE A 436 -5.27 -7.72 17.41
C ILE A 436 -5.89 -6.51 18.09
N VAL A 437 -6.06 -5.45 17.33
CA VAL A 437 -6.61 -4.16 17.80
C VAL A 437 -8.10 -4.01 17.53
N ASN A 438 -8.66 -4.86 16.65
CA ASN A 438 -10.07 -4.91 16.33
C ASN A 438 -10.56 -6.36 16.31
N ALA A 439 -11.31 -6.74 17.32
CA ALA A 439 -11.89 -8.07 17.42
C ALA A 439 -13.09 -8.23 16.47
N SER A 440 -13.30 -9.44 15.98
CA SER A 440 -14.44 -9.79 15.13
C SER A 440 -14.93 -11.21 15.44
N ASN A 441 -16.19 -11.51 15.13
CA ASN A 441 -16.81 -12.82 15.27
C ASN A 441 -17.77 -13.13 14.13
N GLY A 442 -17.47 -12.62 12.95
CA GLY A 442 -18.18 -12.92 11.70
C GLY A 442 -17.93 -14.35 11.23
N VAL A 443 -18.62 -14.75 10.17
CA VAL A 443 -18.54 -16.13 9.65
C VAL A 443 -17.20 -16.48 9.03
N ALA A 444 -16.37 -15.48 8.68
CA ALA A 444 -15.07 -15.64 8.07
C ALA A 444 -13.89 -15.53 9.07
N ASP A 445 -14.16 -15.29 10.36
CA ASP A 445 -13.15 -15.15 11.38
C ASP A 445 -12.70 -16.52 11.90
N GLU A 446 -11.39 -16.80 11.85
CA GLU A 446 -10.81 -18.11 12.20
C GLU A 446 -9.48 -18.01 12.98
N LEU A 447 -9.07 -16.81 13.42
CA LEU A 447 -7.76 -16.60 14.05
C LEU A 447 -7.58 -17.44 15.33
N ASN A 448 -8.60 -17.45 16.19
CA ASN A 448 -8.57 -18.12 17.49
C ASN A 448 -9.59 -19.29 17.57
N GLY A 449 -10.01 -19.82 16.43
CA GLY A 449 -11.03 -20.84 16.28
C GLY A 449 -12.22 -20.36 15.48
N GLU A 450 -13.17 -21.27 15.20
CA GLU A 450 -14.33 -20.99 14.35
C GLU A 450 -15.09 -19.73 14.78
N ARG A 451 -15.21 -18.79 13.83
CA ARG A 451 -15.88 -17.50 14.01
C ARG A 451 -15.31 -16.63 15.15
N LEU A 452 -14.01 -16.69 15.35
CA LEU A 452 -13.33 -15.93 16.40
C LEU A 452 -12.06 -15.24 15.89
N CYS A 453 -12.04 -13.92 16.04
CA CYS A 453 -10.84 -13.10 16.02
C CYS A 453 -10.88 -12.19 17.25
N LYS A 454 -10.04 -12.46 18.23
CA LYS A 454 -9.91 -11.68 19.46
C LYS A 454 -8.43 -11.56 19.82
N GLN A 455 -8.12 -10.78 20.84
CA GLN A 455 -6.75 -10.73 21.35
C GLN A 455 -6.23 -12.12 21.68
N GLY A 456 -5.17 -12.51 21.00
CA GLY A 456 -4.36 -13.67 21.36
C GLY A 456 -3.48 -13.39 22.60
N ALA A 457 -2.65 -14.37 22.98
CA ALA A 457 -1.72 -14.25 24.10
C ALA A 457 -0.63 -13.18 23.95
N GLN A 458 -0.40 -12.68 22.72
CA GLN A 458 0.63 -11.70 22.36
C GLN A 458 -0.01 -10.38 21.93
N GLN A 459 -0.60 -9.68 22.81
CA GLN A 459 -1.10 -8.36 22.51
C GLN A 459 0.04 -7.32 22.53
N LEU A 460 0.39 -6.82 21.37
CA LEU A 460 1.43 -5.81 21.15
C LEU A 460 0.81 -4.55 20.55
N GLY A 461 0.27 -3.68 21.35
CA GLY A 461 -0.28 -2.45 20.82
C GLY A 461 -1.21 -1.70 21.77
N PRO A 462 -1.83 -0.61 21.32
CA PRO A 462 -2.82 0.09 22.13
C PRO A 462 -3.92 -0.88 22.53
N ALA A 463 -4.50 -0.67 23.71
CA ALA A 463 -5.64 -1.46 24.16
C ALA A 463 -6.69 -1.48 23.05
N PRO A 464 -7.26 -2.66 22.70
CA PRO A 464 -8.22 -2.73 21.63
C PRO A 464 -9.38 -1.81 21.95
N LEU A 465 -9.75 -1.02 21.00
CA LEU A 465 -11.07 -0.41 21.04
C LEU A 465 -12.05 -1.57 20.92
N SER A 466 -12.97 -1.67 21.85
CA SER A 466 -13.92 -2.79 21.93
C SER A 466 -14.77 -3.02 20.67
N ALA A 467 -14.78 -2.10 19.75
CA ALA A 467 -15.19 -2.22 18.36
C ALA A 467 -14.92 -0.89 17.64
N LEU A 468 -14.09 -0.88 16.60
CA LEU A 468 -14.04 0.24 15.69
C LEU A 468 -15.38 0.36 14.97
N GLN A 469 -15.92 1.57 14.95
CA GLN A 469 -17.18 1.85 14.28
C GLN A 469 -16.99 1.73 12.76
N GLY A 470 -18.03 1.30 12.08
CA GLY A 470 -18.11 1.34 10.64
C GLY A 470 -18.54 2.71 10.12
N HIS A 471 -18.78 2.80 8.79
CA HIS A 471 -19.18 4.04 8.12
C HIS A 471 -20.47 4.67 8.67
N ASP A 472 -21.34 3.88 9.25
CA ASP A 472 -22.63 4.28 9.85
C ASP A 472 -22.56 4.60 11.36
N GLY A 473 -21.36 4.49 11.96
CA GLY A 473 -21.14 4.72 13.37
C GLY A 473 -21.43 3.51 14.28
N ASN A 474 -21.75 2.35 13.70
CA ASN A 474 -21.94 1.09 14.43
C ASN A 474 -20.71 0.19 14.30
N PRO A 475 -20.45 -0.71 15.28
CA PRO A 475 -19.42 -1.73 15.14
C PRO A 475 -19.68 -2.63 13.91
N ALA A 476 -18.63 -2.93 13.14
CA ALA A 476 -18.71 -3.76 11.95
C ALA A 476 -17.85 -5.03 12.10
N LEU A 477 -18.43 -6.21 11.79
CA LEU A 477 -17.72 -7.48 11.73
C LEU A 477 -16.91 -7.61 10.43
N GLY A 478 -16.03 -8.60 10.35
CA GLY A 478 -15.19 -8.86 9.17
C GLY A 478 -14.02 -7.90 9.05
N ARG A 479 -13.60 -7.27 10.14
CA ARG A 479 -12.46 -6.35 10.19
C ARG A 479 -11.43 -6.82 11.22
N CYS A 480 -11.22 -8.14 11.32
CA CYS A 480 -10.17 -8.72 12.15
C CYS A 480 -8.82 -8.13 11.77
N GLY A 481 -8.11 -7.58 12.70
CA GLY A 481 -6.82 -6.96 12.44
C GLY A 481 -6.16 -6.46 13.75
N TYR A 482 -4.89 -6.13 13.66
CA TYR A 482 -4.11 -6.05 12.39
C TYR A 482 -3.90 -7.41 11.72
N GLY A 483 -3.60 -7.37 10.42
CA GLY A 483 -3.11 -8.51 9.65
C GLY A 483 -1.58 -8.63 9.69
N THR A 484 -0.97 -9.16 8.62
CA THR A 484 0.48 -9.39 8.55
C THR A 484 1.28 -8.07 8.54
N ARG A 485 2.50 -8.10 9.09
CA ARG A 485 3.41 -6.96 9.12
C ARG A 485 3.97 -6.66 7.72
N LEU A 486 3.98 -5.38 7.34
CA LEU A 486 4.36 -4.88 6.02
C LEU A 486 5.54 -3.91 6.11
N PRO A 487 6.40 -3.79 5.08
CA PRO A 487 7.43 -2.77 5.04
C PRO A 487 6.84 -1.35 4.95
N LEU A 488 7.45 -0.40 5.64
CA LEU A 488 7.12 1.02 5.53
C LEU A 488 8.41 1.86 5.55
N LEU A 489 8.69 2.59 4.46
CA LEU A 489 9.82 3.49 4.35
C LEU A 489 9.35 4.93 4.20
N VAL A 490 10.09 5.85 4.79
CA VAL A 490 9.89 7.30 4.61
C VAL A 490 11.17 7.92 4.07
N LEU A 491 11.10 8.48 2.86
CA LEU A 491 12.19 9.14 2.16
C LEU A 491 11.88 10.64 2.07
N SER A 492 12.72 11.47 2.66
CA SER A 492 12.51 12.92 2.71
C SER A 492 13.82 13.62 3.12
N PRO A 493 14.03 14.90 2.75
CA PRO A 493 15.05 15.72 3.39
C PRO A 493 14.87 15.84 4.91
N PHE A 494 13.66 15.58 5.40
CA PHE A 494 13.32 15.57 6.82
C PHE A 494 13.33 14.18 7.45
N ALA A 495 13.56 13.10 6.69
CA ALA A 495 13.61 11.76 7.27
C ALA A 495 14.88 11.58 8.12
N ARG A 496 14.75 10.79 9.19
CA ARG A 496 15.92 10.35 9.95
C ARG A 496 16.75 9.43 9.08
N LYS A 497 18.05 9.63 9.09
CA LYS A 497 18.97 8.81 8.29
C LYS A 497 19.35 7.54 9.04
N ASN A 498 19.36 6.40 8.32
CA ASN A 498 19.79 5.10 8.85
C ASN A 498 19.07 4.77 10.17
N TYR A 499 17.74 4.89 10.16
CA TYR A 499 16.94 4.85 11.38
C TYR A 499 15.84 3.78 11.26
N ILE A 500 15.72 2.97 12.30
CA ILE A 500 14.60 2.03 12.47
C ILE A 500 13.60 2.62 13.46
N ASP A 501 12.38 2.78 13.02
CA ASP A 501 11.25 3.19 13.86
C ASP A 501 10.45 1.95 14.31
N HIS A 502 10.24 1.81 15.61
CA HIS A 502 9.45 0.73 16.20
C HIS A 502 8.02 1.17 16.58
N THR A 503 7.62 2.36 16.16
CA THR A 503 6.25 2.85 16.42
C THR A 503 5.26 1.93 15.72
N LEU A 504 4.24 1.50 16.47
CA LEU A 504 3.13 0.74 15.90
C LEU A 504 2.37 1.62 14.90
N THR A 505 2.39 1.23 13.64
CA THR A 505 1.71 1.91 12.54
C THR A 505 0.90 0.91 11.72
N ASP A 506 0.02 1.42 10.87
CA ASP A 506 -0.72 0.66 9.87
C ASP A 506 -0.94 1.52 8.61
N GLN A 507 -1.61 1.02 7.59
CA GLN A 507 -1.88 1.76 6.36
C GLN A 507 -2.60 3.09 6.62
N THR A 508 -3.45 3.15 7.65
CA THR A 508 -4.17 4.37 8.02
C THR A 508 -3.31 5.39 8.77
N SER A 509 -2.08 5.04 9.15
CA SER A 509 -1.09 6.02 9.62
C SER A 509 -0.75 7.05 8.53
N ILE A 510 -0.77 6.63 7.27
CA ILE A 510 -0.60 7.53 6.10
C ILE A 510 -1.82 8.44 5.97
N LEU A 511 -3.02 7.88 6.03
CA LEU A 511 -4.28 8.62 6.04
C LEU A 511 -4.28 9.67 7.16
N LYS A 512 -3.96 9.27 8.39
CA LYS A 512 -3.86 10.15 9.56
C LYS A 512 -2.84 11.27 9.37
N PHE A 513 -1.69 10.98 8.75
CA PHE A 513 -0.70 12.01 8.45
C PHE A 513 -1.26 13.09 7.50
N ILE A 514 -2.00 12.69 6.46
CA ILE A 514 -2.65 13.62 5.54
C ILE A 514 -3.69 14.49 6.27
N GLU A 515 -4.55 13.85 7.05
CA GLU A 515 -5.59 14.52 7.83
C GLU A 515 -5.00 15.54 8.83
N ASP A 516 -3.93 15.17 9.50
CA ASP A 516 -3.26 16.05 10.47
C ASP A 516 -2.48 17.17 9.78
N ASN A 517 -1.84 16.91 8.64
CA ASN A 517 -0.98 17.87 7.97
C ASN A 517 -1.75 18.95 7.21
N TRP A 518 -2.81 18.59 6.49
CA TRP A 518 -3.56 19.52 5.61
C TRP A 518 -4.95 19.86 6.10
N LEU A 519 -5.60 18.97 6.88
CA LEU A 519 -7.02 19.09 7.22
C LEU A 519 -7.26 19.51 8.67
N GLY A 520 -6.19 19.83 9.42
CA GLY A 520 -6.31 20.24 10.82
C GLY A 520 -6.82 19.13 11.75
N GLY A 521 -6.61 17.88 11.37
CA GLY A 521 -7.06 16.69 12.11
C GLY A 521 -8.52 16.30 11.87
N GLU A 522 -9.17 16.83 10.81
CA GLU A 522 -10.48 16.33 10.38
C GLU A 522 -10.33 14.90 9.85
N ARG A 523 -11.12 13.96 10.37
CA ARG A 523 -11.08 12.54 10.04
C ARG A 523 -12.12 12.18 8.98
N VAL A 524 -11.79 11.19 8.14
CA VAL A 524 -12.72 10.65 7.15
C VAL A 524 -13.99 10.17 7.84
N GLN A 525 -13.86 9.37 8.88
CA GLN A 525 -14.98 8.91 9.74
C GLN A 525 -14.73 9.36 11.18
N PRO A 526 -15.40 10.41 11.66
CA PRO A 526 -15.21 10.87 13.03
C PRO A 526 -15.49 9.78 14.07
N GLY A 527 -14.48 9.45 14.85
CA GLY A 527 -14.57 8.54 16.00
C GLY A 527 -14.60 7.05 15.68
N GLY A 528 -14.37 6.62 14.41
CA GLY A 528 -14.71 5.27 14.10
C GLY A 528 -13.81 4.43 13.20
N SER A 529 -12.93 4.99 12.40
CA SER A 529 -12.08 4.20 11.50
C SER A 529 -10.71 3.87 12.12
N PHE A 530 -9.92 3.04 11.45
CA PHE A 530 -8.59 2.62 11.93
C PHE A 530 -7.63 3.82 12.11
N ASP A 531 -7.77 4.90 11.35
CA ASP A 531 -7.00 6.15 11.53
C ASP A 531 -7.14 6.76 12.94
N ALA A 532 -8.24 6.46 13.65
CA ALA A 532 -8.44 6.90 15.04
C ALA A 532 -7.43 6.24 16.01
N ILE A 533 -6.98 5.04 15.73
CA ILE A 533 -6.02 4.28 16.55
C ILE A 533 -4.63 4.18 15.93
N ALA A 534 -4.47 4.55 14.68
CA ALA A 534 -3.22 4.49 13.96
C ALA A 534 -2.10 5.25 14.68
N GLY A 535 -0.89 4.69 14.65
CA GLY A 535 0.31 5.37 15.14
C GLY A 535 0.69 6.56 14.27
N THR A 536 1.63 7.37 14.77
CA THR A 536 2.15 8.52 14.02
C THR A 536 3.38 8.15 13.21
N LEU A 537 3.52 8.76 12.02
CA LEU A 537 4.74 8.70 11.21
C LEU A 537 5.77 9.76 11.65
N GLU A 538 5.41 10.69 12.56
CA GLU A 538 6.26 11.83 12.93
C GLU A 538 7.61 11.39 13.53
N ASN A 539 7.67 10.19 14.14
CA ASN A 539 8.91 9.65 14.71
C ASN A 539 9.98 9.30 13.66
N MET A 540 9.58 9.08 12.41
CA MET A 540 10.50 8.82 11.29
C MET A 540 11.15 10.10 10.74
N PHE A 541 10.71 11.28 11.19
CA PHE A 541 11.19 12.57 10.75
C PHE A 541 12.04 13.28 11.81
N GLN A 542 12.84 14.21 11.35
CA GLN A 542 13.62 15.15 12.16
C GLN A 542 13.78 16.48 11.42
N CYS A 543 14.02 17.56 12.14
CA CYS A 543 14.37 18.81 11.49
C CYS A 543 15.83 18.80 11.01
N PRO A 544 16.15 19.43 9.86
CA PRO A 544 17.51 19.43 9.31
C PRO A 544 18.55 20.09 10.23
N ASP A 545 18.14 21.00 11.10
CA ASP A 545 19.02 21.65 12.09
C ASP A 545 19.41 20.71 13.25
N GLY A 546 18.73 19.57 13.42
CA GLY A 546 18.94 18.59 14.48
C GLY A 546 18.67 19.12 15.90
N LEU A 547 18.16 20.34 16.04
CA LEU A 547 17.91 21.02 17.31
C LEU A 547 16.43 21.25 17.58
N THR A 548 15.67 21.48 16.52
CA THR A 548 14.22 21.67 16.58
C THR A 548 13.53 20.33 16.40
N GLU A 549 12.52 20.04 17.21
CA GLU A 549 11.74 18.82 17.06
C GLU A 549 10.73 18.94 15.91
N PHE A 550 10.68 17.92 15.05
CA PHE A 550 9.62 17.79 14.07
C PHE A 550 8.24 17.72 14.79
N PRO A 551 7.18 18.39 14.32
CA PRO A 551 7.04 19.07 13.02
C PRO A 551 7.41 20.57 13.01
N ARG A 552 7.97 21.09 14.07
CA ARG A 552 8.23 22.54 14.26
C ARG A 552 9.60 22.96 13.72
N CYS A 553 10.02 22.40 12.59
CA CYS A 553 11.28 22.80 11.97
C CYS A 553 11.32 24.30 11.71
N ALA A 554 12.44 24.94 12.06
CA ALA A 554 12.66 26.33 11.67
C ALA A 554 12.70 26.45 10.14
N PRO A 555 12.14 27.52 9.54
CA PRO A 555 12.18 27.75 8.11
C PRO A 555 13.58 27.98 7.58
#